data_4223c5681063c784c8944838380a03dc
#
_entry.id   4223c5681063c784c8944838380a03dc
#
_cell.length_a   1.000
_cell.length_b   1.000
_cell.length_c   1.000
_cell.angle_alpha   90.00
_cell.angle_beta   90.00
_cell.angle_gamma   90.00
#
_symmetry.space_group_name_H-M   'P 1'
#
loop_
_entity.id
_entity.type
_entity.pdbx_description
1 polymer ?
#
loop_
_entity_poly.entity_id
_entity_poly.type
_entity_poly.pdbx_seq_one_letter_code
_entity_poly.pdbx_strand_id
1 'polypeptide(L)'
;FAIAPIVPVVLLVCASIWFPQLKMSVATAMLIGTFYALVVTRSNPEEVTKKFFAGMGNGYAKILGIIIAAGVFAAGLRAAGVIEVFVQYLTHSNEVAKIGGAFGPFFLAVLTGSGDAAAFAFNEAVTPHAPTFGMTIDGLGYLAMMAAGIGRQASPLAGGIILLSGIAGVSPVEVVKRTA
;
A
#
# COMPACT_ATOMS: atom_id res chain seq x y z
N PHE A 1 22.66 9.18 12.85
CA PHE A 1 21.26 9.62 12.97
C PHE A 1 20.38 9.08 11.81
N ALA A 2 20.90 9.02 10.56
CA ALA A 2 20.14 8.56 9.38
C ALA A 2 19.69 7.07 9.43
N ILE A 3 20.31 6.25 10.26
CA ILE A 3 20.03 4.81 10.40
C ILE A 3 18.85 4.53 11.35
N ALA A 4 18.50 5.46 12.23
CA ALA A 4 17.46 5.24 13.25
C ALA A 4 16.09 4.77 12.67
N PRO A 5 15.59 5.29 11.54
CA PRO A 5 14.33 4.81 10.95
C PRO A 5 14.39 3.39 10.38
N ILE A 6 15.59 2.87 10.12
CA ILE A 6 15.78 1.53 9.54
C ILE A 6 15.74 0.45 10.63
N VAL A 7 16.04 0.81 11.87
CA VAL A 7 16.13 -0.13 13.01
C VAL A 7 14.85 -0.98 13.18
N PRO A 8 13.63 -0.43 13.17
CA PRO A 8 12.41 -1.25 13.28
C PRO A 8 12.28 -2.30 12.17
N VAL A 9 12.66 -1.95 10.95
CA VAL A 9 12.60 -2.85 9.79
C VAL A 9 13.62 -3.99 9.95
N VAL A 10 14.85 -3.65 10.31
CA VAL A 10 15.92 -4.64 10.58
C VAL A 10 15.50 -5.57 11.72
N LEU A 11 14.92 -5.05 12.80
CA LEU A 11 14.42 -5.87 13.91
C LEU A 11 13.34 -6.85 13.47
N LEU A 12 12.39 -6.42 12.65
CA LEU A 12 11.33 -7.28 12.10
C LEU A 12 11.90 -8.38 11.23
N VAL A 13 12.82 -8.05 10.33
CA VAL A 13 13.46 -9.03 9.44
C VAL A 13 14.30 -10.03 10.25
N CYS A 14 15.13 -9.55 11.17
CA CYS A 14 15.95 -10.41 12.03
C CYS A 14 15.08 -11.32 12.91
N ALA A 15 14.01 -10.78 13.52
CA ALA A 15 13.09 -11.57 14.33
C ALA A 15 12.37 -12.64 13.50
N SER A 16 11.97 -12.31 12.28
CA SER A 16 11.29 -13.24 11.39
C SER A 16 12.20 -14.40 10.92
N ILE A 17 13.49 -14.11 10.68
CA ILE A 17 14.45 -15.12 10.17
C ILE A 17 15.01 -15.97 11.31
N TRP A 18 15.44 -15.37 12.41
CA TRP A 18 16.17 -16.07 13.46
C TRP A 18 15.30 -16.53 14.63
N PHE A 19 14.17 -15.83 14.85
CA PHE A 19 13.27 -16.13 15.97
C PHE A 19 11.81 -16.16 15.53
N PRO A 20 11.42 -17.07 14.60
CA PRO A 20 10.04 -17.13 14.07
C PRO A 20 8.98 -17.40 15.16
N GLN A 21 9.40 -17.93 16.31
CA GLN A 21 8.52 -18.17 17.45
C GLN A 21 8.10 -16.88 18.18
N LEU A 22 8.89 -15.80 18.04
CA LEU A 22 8.68 -14.55 18.79
C LEU A 22 7.51 -13.70 18.24
N LYS A 23 6.97 -14.01 17.06
CA LYS A 23 5.84 -13.30 16.39
C LYS A 23 5.84 -11.79 16.67
N MET A 24 6.99 -11.12 16.46
CA MET A 24 7.15 -9.71 16.77
C MET A 24 6.17 -8.88 15.94
N SER A 25 5.33 -8.09 16.59
CA SER A 25 4.42 -7.20 15.88
C SER A 25 5.15 -5.96 15.35
N VAL A 26 4.63 -5.40 14.26
CA VAL A 26 5.13 -4.13 13.70
C VAL A 26 5.10 -3.02 14.75
N ALA A 27 4.04 -2.96 15.56
CA ALA A 27 3.91 -1.98 16.63
C ALA A 27 5.04 -2.10 17.67
N THR A 28 5.37 -3.34 18.09
CA THR A 28 6.48 -3.59 19.03
C THR A 28 7.82 -3.15 18.45
N ALA A 29 8.10 -3.49 17.19
CA ALA A 29 9.33 -3.07 16.53
C ALA A 29 9.44 -1.54 16.39
N MET A 30 8.34 -0.87 16.07
CA MET A 30 8.27 0.60 15.98
C MET A 30 8.49 1.27 17.35
N LEU A 31 7.93 0.73 18.43
CA LEU A 31 8.18 1.24 19.78
C LEU A 31 9.64 1.10 20.18
N ILE A 32 10.26 -0.06 19.92
CA ILE A 32 11.68 -0.29 20.18
C ILE A 32 12.54 0.70 19.37
N GLY A 33 12.21 0.88 18.08
CA GLY A 33 12.90 1.83 17.22
C GLY A 33 12.77 3.28 17.69
N THR A 34 11.62 3.67 18.19
CA THR A 34 11.37 5.00 18.76
C THR A 34 12.20 5.21 20.02
N PHE A 35 12.25 4.21 20.90
CA PHE A 35 13.08 4.26 22.11
C PHE A 35 14.57 4.34 21.77
N TYR A 36 15.03 3.52 20.82
CA TYR A 36 16.40 3.58 20.31
C TYR A 36 16.73 4.98 19.73
N ALA A 37 15.84 5.53 18.91
CA ALA A 37 16.03 6.86 18.35
C ALA A 37 16.15 7.93 19.45
N LEU A 38 15.30 7.87 20.48
CA LEU A 38 15.33 8.79 21.62
C LEU A 38 16.68 8.76 22.36
N VAL A 39 17.20 7.56 22.61
CA VAL A 39 18.48 7.38 23.30
C VAL A 39 19.66 7.89 22.45
N VAL A 40 19.68 7.53 21.17
CA VAL A 40 20.81 7.86 20.27
C VAL A 40 20.81 9.34 19.88
N THR A 41 19.64 9.94 19.67
CA THR A 41 19.53 11.37 19.30
C THR A 41 19.61 12.30 20.48
N ARG A 42 19.47 11.78 21.71
CA ARG A 42 19.36 12.59 22.95
C ARG A 42 18.31 13.70 22.83
N SER A 43 17.25 13.43 22.07
CA SER A 43 16.16 14.37 21.87
C SER A 43 15.32 14.52 23.14
N ASN A 44 14.64 15.66 23.28
CA ASN A 44 13.74 15.89 24.40
C ASN A 44 12.59 14.84 24.36
N PRO A 45 12.42 14.01 25.41
CA PRO A 45 11.39 12.97 25.46
C PRO A 45 9.98 13.53 25.25
N GLU A 46 9.68 14.72 25.75
CA GLU A 46 8.38 15.36 25.58
C GLU A 46 8.07 15.67 24.11
N GLU A 47 9.04 16.21 23.38
CA GLU A 47 8.89 16.54 21.96
C GLU A 47 8.73 15.27 21.12
N VAL A 48 9.53 14.22 21.39
CA VAL A 48 9.43 12.93 20.71
C VAL A 48 8.07 12.29 20.95
N THR A 49 7.58 12.32 22.19
CA THR A 49 6.25 11.79 22.53
C THR A 49 5.13 12.54 21.80
N LYS A 50 5.18 13.88 21.77
CA LYS A 50 4.21 14.71 21.03
C LYS A 50 4.22 14.35 19.53
N LYS A 51 5.40 14.25 18.92
CA LYS A 51 5.55 13.88 17.50
C LYS A 51 5.08 12.44 17.21
N PHE A 52 5.33 11.51 18.14
CA PHE A 52 4.86 10.14 18.04
C PHE A 52 3.32 10.07 17.99
N PHE A 53 2.63 10.68 18.94
CA PHE A 53 1.16 10.69 18.98
C PHE A 53 0.55 11.48 17.82
N ALA A 54 1.16 12.59 17.42
CA ALA A 54 0.71 13.34 16.24
C ALA A 54 0.86 12.52 14.95
N GLY A 55 1.98 11.79 14.78
CA GLY A 55 2.22 10.89 13.66
C GLY A 55 1.22 9.72 13.65
N MET A 56 0.94 9.16 14.82
CA MET A 56 -0.04 8.09 14.99
C MET A 56 -1.46 8.55 14.62
N GLY A 57 -1.87 9.74 15.08
CA GLY A 57 -3.16 10.33 14.74
C GLY A 57 -3.30 10.62 13.25
N ASN A 58 -2.28 11.17 12.61
CA ASN A 58 -2.27 11.40 11.17
C ASN A 58 -2.31 10.10 10.36
N GLY A 59 -1.55 9.08 10.77
CA GLY A 59 -1.59 7.75 10.15
C GLY A 59 -2.95 7.13 10.25
N TYR A 60 -3.54 7.14 11.44
CA TYR A 60 -4.87 6.61 11.71
C TYR A 60 -5.94 7.28 10.83
N ALA A 61 -5.98 8.61 10.79
CA ALA A 61 -6.95 9.35 9.98
C ALA A 61 -6.82 9.06 8.48
N LYS A 62 -5.59 9.01 7.95
CA LYS A 62 -5.35 8.69 6.54
C LYS A 62 -5.75 7.26 6.19
N ILE A 63 -5.35 6.28 7.00
CA ILE A 63 -5.63 4.86 6.75
C ILE A 63 -7.13 4.59 6.82
N LEU A 64 -7.82 5.05 7.85
CA LEU A 64 -9.27 4.88 7.95
C LEU A 64 -10.03 5.56 6.82
N GLY A 65 -9.61 6.76 6.41
CA GLY A 65 -10.21 7.45 5.27
C GLY A 65 -10.13 6.62 3.98
N ILE A 66 -8.97 6.01 3.72
CA ILE A 66 -8.78 5.14 2.54
C ILE A 66 -9.63 3.87 2.66
N ILE A 67 -9.66 3.21 3.81
CA ILE A 67 -10.45 1.98 4.02
C ILE A 67 -11.95 2.25 3.83
N ILE A 68 -12.47 3.33 4.41
CA ILE A 68 -13.88 3.71 4.25
C ILE A 68 -14.19 4.01 2.78
N ALA A 69 -13.37 4.81 2.12
CA ALA A 69 -13.56 5.14 0.70
C ALA A 69 -13.49 3.89 -0.19
N ALA A 70 -12.55 2.97 0.06
CA ALA A 70 -12.44 1.70 -0.65
C ALA A 70 -13.67 0.81 -0.44
N GLY A 71 -14.17 0.71 0.79
CA GLY A 71 -15.38 -0.03 1.13
C GLY A 71 -16.63 0.52 0.42
N VAL A 72 -16.81 1.84 0.42
CA VAL A 72 -17.92 2.50 -0.29
C VAL A 72 -17.82 2.28 -1.80
N PHE A 73 -16.62 2.40 -2.38
CA PHE A 73 -16.38 2.15 -3.79
C PHE A 73 -16.69 0.68 -4.16
N ALA A 74 -16.20 -0.28 -3.38
CA ALA A 74 -16.48 -1.69 -3.58
C ALA A 74 -17.98 -2.01 -3.46
N ALA A 75 -18.68 -1.41 -2.50
CA ALA A 75 -20.14 -1.56 -2.36
C ALA A 75 -20.89 -1.01 -3.59
N GLY A 76 -20.45 0.13 -4.12
CA GLY A 76 -21.00 0.70 -5.37
C GLY A 76 -20.79 -0.21 -6.57
N LEU A 77 -19.60 -0.79 -6.73
CA LEU A 77 -19.31 -1.74 -7.82
C LEU A 77 -20.14 -3.03 -7.72
N ARG A 78 -20.35 -3.55 -6.49
CA ARG A 78 -21.25 -4.70 -6.25
C ARG A 78 -22.69 -4.35 -6.63
N ALA A 79 -23.19 -3.22 -6.16
CA ALA A 79 -24.55 -2.78 -6.45
C ALA A 79 -24.80 -2.57 -7.98
N ALA A 80 -23.76 -2.20 -8.71
CA ALA A 80 -23.79 -2.04 -10.16
C ALA A 80 -23.60 -3.37 -10.95
N GLY A 81 -23.35 -4.50 -10.27
CA GLY A 81 -23.08 -5.80 -10.90
C GLY A 81 -21.72 -5.90 -11.60
N VAL A 82 -20.85 -4.92 -11.43
CA VAL A 82 -19.54 -4.87 -12.11
C VAL A 82 -18.60 -5.93 -11.57
N ILE A 83 -18.66 -6.19 -10.27
CA ILE A 83 -17.77 -7.20 -9.64
C ILE A 83 -18.12 -8.60 -10.14
N GLU A 84 -19.40 -8.93 -10.23
CA GLU A 84 -19.88 -10.23 -10.70
C GLU A 84 -19.42 -10.50 -12.13
N VAL A 85 -19.55 -9.53 -13.03
CA VAL A 85 -19.09 -9.63 -14.43
C VAL A 85 -17.56 -9.80 -14.48
N PHE A 86 -16.83 -9.03 -13.68
CA PHE A 86 -15.37 -9.11 -13.64
C PHE A 86 -14.88 -10.46 -13.08
N VAL A 87 -15.49 -10.95 -12.00
CA VAL A 87 -15.20 -12.25 -11.42
C VAL A 87 -15.52 -13.39 -12.41
N GLN A 88 -16.66 -13.34 -13.10
CA GLN A 88 -16.98 -14.31 -14.15
C GLN A 88 -15.93 -14.33 -15.26
N TYR A 89 -15.44 -13.17 -15.68
CA TYR A 89 -14.36 -13.08 -16.67
C TYR A 89 -13.07 -13.72 -16.17
N LEU A 90 -12.69 -13.49 -14.90
CA LEU A 90 -11.50 -14.07 -14.29
C LEU A 90 -11.57 -15.58 -14.10
N THR A 91 -12.76 -16.17 -13.99
CA THR A 91 -12.95 -17.62 -13.82
C THR A 91 -12.65 -18.44 -15.07
N HIS A 92 -12.46 -17.81 -16.25
CA HIS A 92 -12.16 -18.53 -17.49
C HIS A 92 -10.81 -19.25 -17.46
N SER A 93 -9.81 -18.73 -16.75
CA SER A 93 -8.55 -19.44 -16.52
C SER A 93 -7.71 -18.76 -15.43
N ASN A 94 -6.82 -19.51 -14.79
CA ASN A 94 -5.84 -18.97 -13.82
C ASN A 94 -4.95 -17.89 -14.43
N GLU A 95 -4.61 -18.00 -15.70
CA GLU A 95 -3.78 -17.01 -16.39
C GLU A 95 -4.53 -15.67 -16.54
N VAL A 96 -5.81 -15.72 -16.92
CA VAL A 96 -6.67 -14.53 -17.00
C VAL A 96 -6.82 -13.90 -15.62
N ALA A 97 -6.97 -14.69 -14.57
CA ALA A 97 -7.05 -14.21 -13.19
C ALA A 97 -5.78 -13.49 -12.74
N LYS A 98 -4.61 -14.04 -13.05
CA LYS A 98 -3.32 -13.39 -12.74
C LYS A 98 -3.16 -12.07 -13.51
N ILE A 99 -3.50 -12.06 -14.79
CA ILE A 99 -3.45 -10.86 -15.62
C ILE A 99 -4.40 -9.79 -15.08
N GLY A 100 -5.66 -10.13 -14.81
CA GLY A 100 -6.64 -9.21 -14.23
C GLY A 100 -6.25 -8.72 -12.84
N GLY A 101 -5.68 -9.61 -12.01
CA GLY A 101 -5.16 -9.29 -10.68
C GLY A 101 -3.95 -8.36 -10.69
N ALA A 102 -3.16 -8.37 -11.77
CA ALA A 102 -2.06 -7.44 -11.97
C ALA A 102 -2.51 -6.13 -12.62
N PHE A 103 -3.16 -6.21 -13.78
CA PHE A 103 -3.51 -5.01 -14.55
C PHE A 103 -4.68 -4.22 -13.95
N GLY A 104 -5.64 -4.85 -13.28
CA GLY A 104 -6.76 -4.16 -12.63
C GLY A 104 -6.28 -3.11 -11.61
N PRO A 105 -5.59 -3.51 -10.55
CA PRO A 105 -5.07 -2.56 -9.56
C PRO A 105 -3.98 -1.62 -10.12
N PHE A 106 -3.18 -2.07 -11.10
CA PHE A 106 -2.24 -1.21 -11.81
C PHE A 106 -2.94 -0.02 -12.46
N PHE A 107 -3.94 -0.25 -13.31
CA PHE A 107 -4.66 0.82 -13.99
C PHE A 107 -5.46 1.69 -13.02
N LEU A 108 -6.05 1.12 -11.98
CA LEU A 108 -6.69 1.90 -10.92
C LEU A 108 -5.71 2.86 -10.25
N ALA A 109 -4.48 2.42 -9.98
CA ALA A 109 -3.43 3.25 -9.39
C ALA A 109 -2.94 4.34 -10.36
N VAL A 110 -2.82 4.04 -11.65
CA VAL A 110 -2.51 5.03 -12.69
C VAL A 110 -3.57 6.12 -12.75
N LEU A 111 -4.86 5.74 -12.72
CA LEU A 111 -5.98 6.67 -12.81
C LEU A 111 -6.15 7.52 -11.55
N THR A 112 -5.92 6.93 -10.37
CA THR A 112 -6.13 7.62 -9.08
C THR A 112 -4.90 8.36 -8.57
N GLY A 113 -3.71 8.01 -9.05
CA GLY A 113 -2.43 8.49 -8.51
C GLY A 113 -2.08 7.91 -7.13
N SER A 114 -2.87 6.95 -6.63
CA SER A 114 -2.72 6.36 -5.30
C SER A 114 -2.66 4.84 -5.37
N GLY A 115 -1.48 4.27 -5.11
CA GLY A 115 -1.30 2.82 -5.03
C GLY A 115 -2.09 2.20 -3.88
N ASP A 116 -2.09 2.86 -2.72
CA ASP A 116 -2.80 2.35 -1.53
C ASP A 116 -4.31 2.30 -1.77
N ALA A 117 -4.90 3.39 -2.29
CA ALA A 117 -6.34 3.43 -2.59
C ALA A 117 -6.74 2.37 -3.62
N ALA A 118 -5.94 2.20 -4.68
CA ALA A 118 -6.19 1.20 -5.71
C ALA A 118 -6.07 -0.23 -5.17
N ALA A 119 -5.02 -0.51 -4.37
CA ALA A 119 -4.81 -1.82 -3.76
C ALA A 119 -5.95 -2.17 -2.78
N PHE A 120 -6.34 -1.24 -1.90
CA PHE A 120 -7.43 -1.47 -0.96
C PHE A 120 -8.77 -1.67 -1.67
N ALA A 121 -9.09 -0.84 -2.66
CA ALA A 121 -10.33 -0.98 -3.41
C ALA A 121 -10.42 -2.34 -4.14
N PHE A 122 -9.34 -2.76 -4.80
CA PHE A 122 -9.28 -4.06 -5.46
C PHE A 122 -9.35 -5.22 -4.47
N ASN A 123 -8.61 -5.14 -3.37
CA ASN A 123 -8.60 -6.18 -2.35
C ASN A 123 -9.96 -6.32 -1.65
N GLU A 124 -10.68 -5.23 -1.45
CA GLU A 124 -12.03 -5.28 -0.88
C GLU A 124 -13.06 -5.85 -1.86
N ALA A 125 -12.92 -5.52 -3.16
CA ALA A 125 -13.89 -5.88 -4.17
C ALA A 125 -13.68 -7.28 -4.76
N VAL A 126 -12.44 -7.65 -5.10
CA VAL A 126 -12.11 -8.78 -5.95
C VAL A 126 -11.37 -9.89 -5.20
N THR A 127 -10.44 -9.55 -4.33
CA THR A 127 -9.59 -10.53 -3.65
C THR A 127 -10.34 -11.59 -2.84
N PRO A 128 -11.49 -11.32 -2.19
CA PRO A 128 -12.29 -12.35 -1.53
C PRO A 128 -12.76 -13.48 -2.45
N HIS A 129 -12.86 -13.21 -3.76
CA HIS A 129 -13.26 -14.18 -4.77
C HIS A 129 -12.10 -15.00 -5.35
N ALA A 130 -10.86 -14.78 -4.92
CA ALA A 130 -9.66 -15.47 -5.41
C ALA A 130 -9.80 -17.01 -5.50
N PRO A 131 -10.41 -17.71 -4.51
CA PRO A 131 -10.59 -19.15 -4.60
C PRO A 131 -11.44 -19.62 -5.78
N THR A 132 -12.38 -18.80 -6.25
CA THR A 132 -13.27 -19.17 -7.38
C THR A 132 -12.54 -19.27 -8.71
N PHE A 133 -11.38 -18.67 -8.84
CA PHE A 133 -10.50 -18.75 -10.01
C PHE A 133 -9.13 -19.35 -9.71
N GLY A 134 -9.07 -20.21 -8.66
CA GLY A 134 -7.91 -21.04 -8.36
C GLY A 134 -6.71 -20.30 -7.80
N MET A 135 -6.91 -19.12 -7.21
CA MET A 135 -5.86 -18.35 -6.51
C MET A 135 -6.11 -18.34 -5.00
N THR A 136 -5.05 -18.14 -4.22
CA THR A 136 -5.19 -17.88 -2.79
C THR A 136 -5.51 -16.39 -2.56
N ILE A 137 -6.24 -16.09 -1.50
CA ILE A 137 -6.56 -14.70 -1.10
C ILE A 137 -5.26 -13.91 -0.89
N ASP A 138 -4.32 -14.48 -0.15
CA ASP A 138 -3.03 -13.83 0.11
C ASP A 138 -2.23 -13.60 -1.19
N GLY A 139 -2.22 -14.59 -2.10
CA GLY A 139 -1.51 -14.48 -3.37
C GLY A 139 -2.06 -13.38 -4.27
N LEU A 140 -3.39 -13.31 -4.41
CA LEU A 140 -4.02 -12.26 -5.19
C LEU A 140 -3.88 -10.89 -4.51
N GLY A 141 -4.03 -10.83 -3.19
CA GLY A 141 -3.85 -9.61 -2.41
C GLY A 141 -2.44 -9.03 -2.56
N TYR A 142 -1.42 -9.88 -2.48
CA TYR A 142 -0.02 -9.48 -2.72
C TYR A 142 0.20 -8.97 -4.14
N LEU A 143 -0.30 -9.71 -5.14
CA LEU A 143 -0.19 -9.32 -6.54
C LEU A 143 -0.82 -7.94 -6.77
N ALA A 144 -2.01 -7.71 -6.23
CA ALA A 144 -2.71 -6.43 -6.33
C ALA A 144 -1.94 -5.27 -5.67
N MET A 145 -1.36 -5.49 -4.49
CA MET A 145 -0.55 -4.47 -3.81
C MET A 145 0.70 -4.10 -4.60
N MET A 146 1.42 -5.10 -5.13
CA MET A 146 2.61 -4.86 -5.95
C MET A 146 2.26 -4.14 -7.25
N ALA A 147 1.21 -4.58 -7.93
CA ALA A 147 0.75 -3.98 -9.18
C ALA A 147 0.29 -2.53 -8.99
N ALA A 148 -0.48 -2.25 -7.94
CA ALA A 148 -0.91 -0.90 -7.59
C ALA A 148 0.28 0.01 -7.22
N GLY A 149 1.27 -0.52 -6.50
CA GLY A 149 2.50 0.20 -6.18
C GLY A 149 3.28 0.63 -7.44
N ILE A 150 3.38 -0.26 -8.43
CA ILE A 150 4.01 0.03 -9.73
C ILE A 150 3.15 1.02 -10.52
N GLY A 151 1.83 0.80 -10.59
CA GLY A 151 0.89 1.67 -11.31
C GLY A 151 0.91 3.12 -10.79
N ARG A 152 1.06 3.31 -9.48
CA ARG A 152 1.25 4.65 -8.90
C ARG A 152 2.43 5.39 -9.50
N GLN A 153 3.55 4.71 -9.76
CA GLN A 153 4.75 5.34 -10.33
C GLN A 153 4.56 5.74 -11.80
N ALA A 154 3.62 5.10 -12.49
CA ALA A 154 3.20 5.41 -13.85
C ALA A 154 2.07 6.46 -13.91
N SER A 155 1.65 7.04 -12.80
CA SER A 155 0.56 8.02 -12.74
C SER A 155 1.08 9.46 -12.75
N PRO A 156 0.62 10.31 -13.68
CA PRO A 156 0.92 11.73 -13.66
C PRO A 156 0.24 12.46 -12.48
N LEU A 157 -0.72 11.82 -11.81
CA LEU A 157 -1.43 12.35 -10.64
C LEU A 157 -0.76 11.98 -9.31
N ALA A 158 0.26 11.10 -9.33
CA ALA A 158 0.95 10.71 -8.10
C ALA A 158 1.73 11.88 -7.50
N GLY A 159 1.58 12.09 -6.19
CA GLY A 159 2.20 13.23 -5.49
C GLY A 159 3.72 13.30 -5.67
N GLY A 160 4.42 12.15 -5.73
CA GLY A 160 5.85 12.09 -6.00
C GLY A 160 6.21 12.57 -7.41
N ILE A 161 5.40 12.20 -8.42
CA ILE A 161 5.58 12.64 -9.81
C ILE A 161 5.32 14.15 -9.95
N ILE A 162 4.27 14.65 -9.29
CA ILE A 162 3.95 16.10 -9.27
C ILE A 162 5.11 16.89 -8.63
N LEU A 163 5.64 16.40 -7.51
CA LEU A 163 6.78 17.03 -6.85
C LEU A 163 8.02 17.05 -7.74
N LEU A 164 8.38 15.92 -8.35
CA LEU A 164 9.52 15.81 -9.26
C LEU A 164 9.36 16.72 -10.48
N SER A 165 8.16 16.78 -11.06
CA SER A 165 7.86 17.66 -12.20
C SER A 165 8.02 19.14 -11.84
N GLY A 166 7.58 19.53 -10.63
CA GLY A 166 7.76 20.89 -10.12
C GLY A 166 9.23 21.26 -9.93
N ILE A 167 10.06 20.37 -9.40
CA ILE A 167 11.50 20.58 -9.23
C ILE A 167 12.21 20.65 -10.59
N ALA A 168 11.84 19.78 -11.52
CA ALA A 168 12.48 19.70 -12.84
C ALA A 168 11.97 20.75 -13.84
N GLY A 169 10.90 21.47 -13.52
CA GLY A 169 10.28 22.46 -14.42
C GLY A 169 9.65 21.86 -15.68
N VAL A 170 9.21 20.60 -15.60
CA VAL A 170 8.57 19.86 -16.70
C VAL A 170 7.16 19.38 -16.30
N SER A 171 6.33 18.98 -17.27
CA SER A 171 5.01 18.46 -16.94
C SER A 171 5.07 17.08 -16.28
N PRO A 172 4.12 16.71 -15.40
CA PRO A 172 4.05 15.36 -14.82
C PRO A 172 4.02 14.25 -15.87
N VAL A 173 3.37 14.48 -17.00
CA VAL A 173 3.31 13.54 -18.12
C VAL A 173 4.69 13.28 -18.73
N GLU A 174 5.54 14.31 -18.83
CA GLU A 174 6.92 14.15 -19.32
C GLU A 174 7.78 13.32 -18.37
N VAL A 175 7.54 13.41 -17.07
CA VAL A 175 8.22 12.57 -16.08
C VAL A 175 7.77 11.11 -16.25
N VAL A 176 6.46 10.86 -16.33
CA VAL A 176 5.89 9.51 -16.46
C VAL A 176 6.36 8.81 -17.74
N LYS A 177 6.44 9.50 -18.88
CA LYS A 177 6.98 8.93 -20.14
C LYS A 177 8.39 8.35 -20.02
N ARG A 178 9.13 8.71 -18.98
CA ARG A 178 10.50 8.24 -18.73
C ARG A 178 10.61 7.25 -17.59
N THR A 179 9.55 7.08 -16.79
CA THR A 179 9.51 6.21 -15.60
C THR A 179 8.58 5.01 -15.77
N ALA A 180 7.67 5.03 -16.74
CA ALA A 180 6.70 3.97 -17.02
C ALA A 180 7.21 2.91 -17.99
#